data_5f724cf193066c3f001bbcb2d60a4cb6
#
_entry.id   5f724cf193066c3f001bbcb2d60a4cb6
#
_cell.length_a   1.000
_cell.length_b   1.000
_cell.length_c   1.000
_cell.angle_alpha   90.00
_cell.angle_beta   90.00
_cell.angle_gamma   90.00
#
_symmetry.space_group_name_H-M   'P 1'
#
loop_
_entity.id
_entity.type
_entity.pdbx_description
1 polymer ?
#
loop_
_entity_poly.entity_id
_entity_poly.type
_entity_poly.pdbx_seq_one_letter_code
_entity_poly.pdbx_strand_id
1 'polypeptide(L)'
;MADRSIWKNKLREVTIKGYKSIAFDYPVTLKLGDVSILLGANGAGKSNIISFFRMLSYMMSKSFAKYVEMAGTANSLLHYGAKKTPSMSGTLKITDDNSIDSYQFSLANAAPDRLIITEESIKWHRKDNNEPCEVSLEPNFKESSLVENDDPVAQSIFQMLSFCKVYQFHDSSAEGPLRQSCPVETANYLQLHGNCYLSIYSTFLHVIVLL
;
A
#
# COMPACT_ATOMS: atom_id res chain seq x y z
N MET A 1 -24.41 -4.73 6.97
CA MET A 1 -24.34 -3.37 6.40
C MET A 1 -22.93 -2.90 6.65
N ALA A 2 -22.11 -2.66 5.60
CA ALA A 2 -20.80 -2.08 5.79
C ALA A 2 -20.95 -0.66 6.33
N ASP A 3 -20.23 -0.34 7.40
CA ASP A 3 -20.24 0.97 8.01
C ASP A 3 -19.77 2.02 6.99
N ARG A 4 -20.63 2.99 6.67
CA ARG A 4 -20.34 4.05 5.70
C ARG A 4 -19.25 5.02 6.18
N SER A 5 -18.79 4.93 7.43
CA SER A 5 -17.75 5.79 8.00
C SER A 5 -16.38 5.54 7.35
N ILE A 6 -16.08 4.31 6.93
CA ILE A 6 -14.83 3.91 6.28
C ILE A 6 -14.63 4.64 4.93
N TRP A 7 -15.72 5.03 4.25
CA TRP A 7 -15.70 5.67 2.94
C TRP A 7 -15.30 7.14 2.95
N LYS A 8 -15.15 7.74 4.13
CA LYS A 8 -14.73 9.14 4.28
C LYS A 8 -13.21 9.31 4.16
N ASN A 9 -12.45 8.30 4.58
CA ASN A 9 -11.01 8.33 4.57
C ASN A 9 -10.46 8.12 3.16
N LYS A 10 -9.65 9.07 2.67
CA LYS A 10 -9.05 9.02 1.34
C LYS A 10 -7.53 9.10 1.43
N LEU A 11 -6.83 8.18 0.79
CA LEU A 11 -5.39 8.27 0.59
C LEU A 11 -5.09 9.42 -0.38
N ARG A 12 -4.42 10.46 0.08
CA ARG A 12 -4.15 11.67 -0.69
C ARG A 12 -2.71 11.85 -1.10
N GLU A 13 -1.78 11.32 -0.33
CA GLU A 13 -0.36 11.44 -0.65
C GLU A 13 0.39 10.18 -0.23
N VAL A 14 1.32 9.77 -1.06
CA VAL A 14 2.25 8.68 -0.79
C VAL A 14 3.65 9.14 -1.11
N THR A 15 4.54 9.12 -0.13
CA THR A 15 5.97 9.41 -0.30
C THR A 15 6.77 8.12 -0.14
N ILE A 16 7.66 7.84 -1.09
CA ILE A 16 8.49 6.63 -1.14
C ILE A 16 9.95 7.04 -1.22
N LYS A 17 10.81 6.42 -0.40
CA LYS A 17 12.26 6.62 -0.37
C LYS A 17 12.98 5.28 -0.39
N GLY A 18 14.08 5.19 -1.12
CA GLY A 18 14.98 4.05 -1.08
C GLY A 18 14.45 2.75 -1.69
N TYR A 19 13.40 2.80 -2.51
CA TYR A 19 12.71 1.62 -3.03
C TYR A 19 12.94 1.43 -4.54
N LYS A 20 13.53 0.31 -4.93
CA LYS A 20 13.81 -0.06 -6.34
C LYS A 20 14.50 1.07 -7.12
N SER A 21 13.82 1.70 -8.08
CA SER A 21 14.37 2.83 -8.86
C SER A 21 14.32 4.17 -8.11
N ILE A 22 13.69 4.24 -6.95
CA ILE A 22 13.52 5.48 -6.18
C ILE A 22 14.65 5.60 -5.18
N ALA A 23 15.50 6.62 -5.34
CA ALA A 23 16.60 6.89 -4.42
C ALA A 23 16.11 7.36 -3.04
N PHE A 24 16.94 7.18 -2.02
CA PHE A 24 16.61 7.63 -0.68
C PHE A 24 16.63 9.17 -0.56
N ASP A 25 17.63 9.80 -1.20
CA ASP A 25 17.83 11.25 -1.18
C ASP A 25 16.92 12.01 -2.16
N TYR A 26 16.32 11.28 -3.11
CA TYR A 26 15.40 11.83 -4.11
C TYR A 26 14.05 11.08 -4.04
N PRO A 27 13.26 11.37 -3.00
CA PRO A 27 11.97 10.70 -2.80
C PRO A 27 10.96 11.02 -3.91
N VAL A 28 10.09 10.07 -4.16
CA VAL A 28 8.92 10.30 -5.03
C VAL A 28 7.70 10.52 -4.14
N THR A 29 7.03 11.65 -4.35
CA THR A 29 5.76 11.96 -3.69
C THR A 29 4.65 11.98 -4.72
N LEU A 30 3.67 11.09 -4.54
CA LEU A 30 2.48 10.98 -5.36
C LEU A 30 1.32 11.68 -4.66
N LYS A 31 0.70 12.62 -5.33
CA LYS A 31 -0.58 13.20 -4.89
C LYS A 31 -1.71 12.46 -5.60
N LEU A 32 -2.62 11.90 -4.82
CA LEU A 32 -3.69 11.04 -5.31
C LEU A 32 -5.04 11.77 -5.25
N GLY A 33 -5.75 11.74 -6.38
CA GLY A 33 -7.14 12.12 -6.47
C GLY A 33 -8.08 10.95 -6.22
N ASP A 34 -9.37 11.14 -6.46
CA ASP A 34 -10.35 10.05 -6.42
C ASP A 34 -10.09 9.04 -7.55
N VAL A 35 -9.55 9.50 -8.66
CA VAL A 35 -8.98 8.71 -9.75
C VAL A 35 -7.61 9.29 -10.07
N SER A 36 -6.59 8.42 -10.16
CA SER A 36 -5.23 8.81 -10.52
C SER A 36 -4.68 7.87 -11.60
N ILE A 37 -4.15 8.45 -12.66
CA ILE A 37 -3.61 7.72 -13.81
C ILE A 37 -2.12 7.98 -13.90
N LEU A 38 -1.31 6.90 -13.88
CA LEU A 38 0.14 6.98 -14.05
C LEU A 38 0.50 6.77 -15.52
N LEU A 39 0.93 7.83 -16.17
CA LEU A 39 1.39 7.81 -17.58
C LEU A 39 2.92 7.96 -17.63
N GLY A 40 3.55 7.32 -18.58
CA GLY A 40 5.00 7.44 -18.79
C GLY A 40 5.55 6.33 -19.69
N ALA A 41 6.75 6.55 -20.21
CA ALA A 41 7.46 5.57 -21.05
C ALA A 41 7.75 4.26 -20.29
N ASN A 42 8.06 3.20 -21.04
CA ASN A 42 8.55 1.96 -20.45
C ASN A 42 9.85 2.23 -19.68
N GLY A 43 9.97 1.66 -18.49
CA GLY A 43 11.11 1.94 -17.60
C GLY A 43 10.98 3.20 -16.72
N ALA A 44 9.94 4.04 -16.87
CA ALA A 44 9.75 5.25 -16.06
C ALA A 44 9.44 5.01 -14.56
N GLY A 45 9.40 3.76 -14.11
CA GLY A 45 9.18 3.42 -12.69
C GLY A 45 7.73 3.20 -12.30
N LYS A 46 6.75 3.23 -13.23
CA LYS A 46 5.33 2.97 -12.93
C LYS A 46 5.12 1.65 -12.19
N SER A 47 5.75 0.58 -12.67
CA SER A 47 5.65 -0.76 -12.06
C SER A 47 6.26 -0.81 -10.64
N ASN A 48 7.23 0.04 -10.34
CA ASN A 48 7.81 0.13 -9.01
C ASN A 48 6.82 0.75 -8.00
N ILE A 49 6.07 1.75 -8.43
CA ILE A 49 4.99 2.34 -7.62
C ILE A 49 3.91 1.29 -7.32
N ILE A 50 3.48 0.54 -8.35
CA ILE A 50 2.50 -0.53 -8.17
C ILE A 50 3.03 -1.63 -7.23
N SER A 51 4.30 -2.01 -7.40
CA SER A 51 4.96 -2.98 -6.53
C SER A 51 5.02 -2.50 -5.08
N PHE A 52 5.17 -1.20 -4.82
CA PHE A 52 5.09 -0.61 -3.49
C PHE A 52 3.69 -0.78 -2.87
N PHE A 53 2.63 -0.50 -3.61
CA PHE A 53 1.27 -0.73 -3.13
C PHE A 53 0.97 -2.21 -2.89
N ARG A 54 1.54 -3.09 -3.72
CA ARG A 54 1.47 -4.54 -3.49
C ARG A 54 2.16 -4.91 -2.17
N MET A 55 3.35 -4.37 -1.90
CA MET A 55 4.04 -4.55 -0.62
C MET A 55 3.17 -4.11 0.56
N LEU A 56 2.55 -2.94 0.48
CA LEU A 56 1.62 -2.48 1.53
C LEU A 56 0.45 -3.45 1.75
N SER A 57 -0.13 -3.99 0.67
CA SER A 57 -1.20 -4.99 0.79
C SER A 57 -0.75 -6.24 1.53
N TYR A 58 0.50 -6.69 1.32
CA TYR A 58 1.06 -7.82 2.07
C TYR A 58 1.38 -7.46 3.52
N MET A 59 1.84 -6.24 3.80
CA MET A 59 2.01 -5.74 5.18
C MET A 59 0.68 -5.78 5.94
N MET A 60 -0.40 -5.31 5.33
CA MET A 60 -1.74 -5.31 5.95
C MET A 60 -2.36 -6.71 6.10
N SER A 61 -1.85 -7.72 5.42
CA SER A 61 -2.33 -9.11 5.52
C SER A 61 -1.42 -10.01 6.34
N LYS A 62 -0.51 -9.47 7.16
CA LYS A 62 0.49 -10.23 7.94
C LYS A 62 1.28 -11.23 7.08
N SER A 63 1.70 -10.78 5.93
CA SER A 63 2.42 -11.61 4.95
C SER A 63 3.60 -10.85 4.35
N PHE A 64 4.11 -9.84 5.06
CA PHE A 64 5.21 -9.01 4.58
C PHE A 64 6.48 -9.82 4.34
N ALA A 65 6.85 -10.70 5.27
CA ALA A 65 8.02 -11.57 5.10
C ALA A 65 7.92 -12.44 3.84
N LYS A 66 6.73 -13.01 3.57
CA LYS A 66 6.46 -13.78 2.35
C LYS A 66 6.61 -12.92 1.09
N TYR A 67 6.14 -11.67 1.12
CA TYR A 67 6.33 -10.75 -0.01
C TYR A 67 7.80 -10.51 -0.30
N VAL A 68 8.61 -10.26 0.73
CA VAL A 68 10.06 -10.02 0.58
C VAL A 68 10.74 -11.22 -0.09
N GLU A 69 10.44 -12.44 0.34
CA GLU A 69 10.96 -13.67 -0.27
C GLU A 69 10.55 -13.81 -1.75
N MET A 70 9.28 -13.59 -2.06
CA MET A 70 8.75 -13.65 -3.44
C MET A 70 9.34 -12.55 -4.34
N ALA A 71 9.65 -11.39 -3.80
CA ALA A 71 10.16 -10.24 -4.55
C ALA A 71 11.69 -10.31 -4.81
N GLY A 72 12.38 -11.34 -4.29
CA GLY A 72 13.81 -11.56 -4.48
C GLY A 72 14.66 -10.94 -3.38
N THR A 73 14.18 -10.95 -2.15
CA THR A 73 14.85 -10.48 -0.93
C THR A 73 15.06 -8.96 -0.83
N ALA A 74 15.75 -8.51 0.24
CA ALA A 74 15.98 -7.08 0.49
C ALA A 74 16.75 -6.40 -0.64
N ASN A 75 17.75 -7.06 -1.20
CA ASN A 75 18.56 -6.50 -2.29
C ASN A 75 17.74 -6.12 -3.52
N SER A 76 16.69 -6.86 -3.84
CA SER A 76 15.82 -6.59 -4.99
C SER A 76 14.81 -5.46 -4.74
N LEU A 77 14.53 -5.17 -3.48
CA LEU A 77 13.56 -4.14 -3.07
C LEU A 77 14.23 -2.80 -2.78
N LEU A 78 15.47 -2.81 -2.28
CA LEU A 78 16.23 -1.61 -1.97
C LEU A 78 16.88 -0.99 -3.21
N HIS A 79 16.97 0.32 -3.26
CA HIS A 79 17.54 1.07 -4.36
C HIS A 79 19.02 0.74 -4.56
N TYR A 80 19.37 0.12 -5.69
CA TYR A 80 20.72 -0.43 -5.99
C TYR A 80 21.23 -1.44 -4.93
N GLY A 81 20.32 -2.08 -4.20
CA GLY A 81 20.62 -3.10 -3.20
C GLY A 81 21.06 -2.58 -1.84
N ALA A 82 21.09 -3.47 -0.86
CA ALA A 82 21.33 -3.15 0.55
C ALA A 82 22.70 -2.51 0.83
N LYS A 83 23.72 -2.80 0.00
CA LYS A 83 25.06 -2.17 0.16
C LYS A 83 25.05 -0.69 -0.18
N LYS A 84 24.21 -0.26 -1.12
CA LYS A 84 24.10 1.14 -1.53
C LYS A 84 23.08 1.89 -0.71
N THR A 85 21.91 1.27 -0.49
CA THR A 85 20.78 1.86 0.23
C THR A 85 20.32 0.84 1.27
N PRO A 86 20.79 0.95 2.52
CA PRO A 86 20.51 -0.07 3.55
C PRO A 86 19.08 -0.03 4.08
N SER A 87 18.33 1.04 3.78
CA SER A 87 16.97 1.23 4.27
C SER A 87 16.07 1.90 3.24
N MET A 88 14.78 1.75 3.43
CA MET A 88 13.73 2.46 2.71
C MET A 88 12.66 2.97 3.67
N SER A 89 11.88 3.94 3.26
CA SER A 89 10.72 4.38 4.05
C SER A 89 9.53 4.72 3.16
N GLY A 90 8.35 4.59 3.77
CA GLY A 90 7.08 4.98 3.19
C GLY A 90 6.32 5.91 4.13
N THR A 91 5.70 6.95 3.58
CA THR A 91 4.78 7.82 4.31
C THR A 91 3.49 7.94 3.51
N LEU A 92 2.37 7.66 4.17
CA LEU A 92 1.03 7.73 3.58
C LEU A 92 0.23 8.79 4.33
N LYS A 93 -0.38 9.73 3.60
CA LYS A 93 -1.30 10.72 4.17
C LYS A 93 -2.73 10.42 3.76
N ILE A 94 -3.57 10.34 4.75
CA ILE A 94 -4.98 10.02 4.64
C ILE A 94 -5.77 11.21 5.14
N THR A 95 -6.79 11.61 4.42
CA THR A 95 -7.64 12.73 4.83
C THR A 95 -9.08 12.31 4.86
N ASP A 96 -9.78 12.79 5.85
CA ASP A 96 -11.25 12.84 5.88
C ASP A 96 -11.75 14.29 5.96
N ASP A 97 -13.03 14.46 6.22
CA ASP A 97 -13.63 15.80 6.35
C ASP A 97 -13.07 16.56 7.55
N ASN A 98 -12.60 15.88 8.60
CA ASN A 98 -12.27 16.43 9.91
C ASN A 98 -10.84 16.22 10.36
N SER A 99 -10.09 15.30 9.73
CA SER A 99 -8.71 14.97 10.12
C SER A 99 -7.75 14.82 8.95
N ILE A 100 -6.48 14.92 9.29
CA ILE A 100 -5.36 14.51 8.44
C ILE A 100 -4.58 13.50 9.24
N ASP A 101 -4.60 12.26 8.79
CA ASP A 101 -3.90 11.16 9.42
C ASP A 101 -2.72 10.76 8.55
N SER A 102 -1.65 10.27 9.14
CA SER A 102 -0.53 9.72 8.40
C SER A 102 0.01 8.47 9.06
N TYR A 103 0.42 7.54 8.22
CA TYR A 103 1.16 6.35 8.60
C TYR A 103 2.55 6.42 7.99
N GLN A 104 3.55 6.23 8.80
CA GLN A 104 4.95 6.22 8.39
C GLN A 104 5.61 4.93 8.85
N PHE A 105 6.44 4.35 8.00
CA PHE A 105 7.24 3.17 8.34
C PHE A 105 8.63 3.26 7.71
N SER A 106 9.59 2.62 8.36
CA SER A 106 10.96 2.44 7.90
C SER A 106 11.29 0.95 7.87
N LEU A 107 11.91 0.53 6.77
CA LEU A 107 12.37 -0.83 6.57
C LEU A 107 13.89 -0.82 6.39
N ALA A 108 14.58 -1.77 7.00
CA ALA A 108 16.02 -1.90 6.84
C ALA A 108 16.45 -3.32 6.48
N ASN A 109 17.59 -3.41 5.83
CA ASN A 109 18.21 -4.70 5.55
C ASN A 109 18.74 -5.33 6.83
N ALA A 110 18.48 -6.63 7.02
CA ALA A 110 19.01 -7.46 8.10
C ALA A 110 19.58 -8.75 7.52
N ALA A 111 20.62 -9.30 8.21
CA ALA A 111 21.25 -10.54 7.78
C ALA A 111 20.26 -11.73 7.77
N PRO A 112 20.40 -12.69 6.84
CA PRO A 112 21.39 -12.74 5.74
C PRO A 112 21.04 -11.86 4.51
N ASP A 113 19.77 -11.59 4.21
CA ASP A 113 19.24 -10.70 3.15
C ASP A 113 17.72 -10.56 3.33
N ARG A 114 17.33 -10.05 4.50
CA ARG A 114 15.93 -9.84 4.90
C ARG A 114 15.64 -8.36 4.94
N LEU A 115 14.41 -8.00 4.66
CA LEU A 115 13.90 -6.66 4.92
C LEU A 115 13.02 -6.73 6.16
N ILE A 116 13.35 -5.94 7.17
CA ILE A 116 12.63 -5.91 8.46
C ILE A 116 12.05 -4.51 8.68
N ILE A 117 10.96 -4.47 9.43
CA ILE A 117 10.34 -3.22 9.87
C ILE A 117 11.10 -2.72 11.09
N THR A 118 11.70 -1.54 11.01
CA THR A 118 12.49 -0.94 12.09
C THR A 118 11.74 0.14 12.84
N GLU A 119 10.84 0.83 12.18
CA GLU A 119 10.06 1.90 12.76
C GLU A 119 8.67 1.93 12.13
N GLU A 120 7.66 2.17 12.94
CA GLU A 120 6.31 2.48 12.52
C GLU A 120 5.76 3.59 13.42
N SER A 121 5.06 4.55 12.84
CA SER A 121 4.35 5.58 13.59
C SER A 121 3.08 6.01 12.87
N ILE A 122 2.13 6.46 13.66
CA ILE A 122 0.93 7.11 13.21
C ILE A 122 0.90 8.54 13.74
N LYS A 123 0.45 9.47 12.90
CA LYS A 123 0.22 10.87 13.29
C LYS A 123 -1.18 11.24 12.86
N TRP A 124 -1.85 12.02 13.68
CA TRP A 124 -3.13 12.59 13.30
C TRP A 124 -3.25 14.03 13.75
N HIS A 125 -3.95 14.79 12.97
CA HIS A 125 -4.27 16.19 13.22
C HIS A 125 -5.75 16.42 12.93
N ARG A 126 -6.52 16.76 13.97
CA ARG A 126 -7.92 17.15 13.83
C ARG A 126 -8.01 18.64 13.54
N LYS A 127 -8.90 19.03 12.64
CA LYS A 127 -9.07 20.43 12.22
C LYS A 127 -9.51 21.37 13.33
N ASP A 128 -10.12 20.83 14.38
CA ASP A 128 -10.60 21.55 15.57
C ASP A 128 -9.55 21.61 16.70
N ASN A 129 -8.44 20.92 16.58
CA ASN A 129 -7.35 20.90 17.56
C ASN A 129 -6.03 21.33 16.90
N ASN A 130 -5.34 22.31 17.48
CA ASN A 130 -4.14 22.92 16.87
C ASN A 130 -2.87 22.08 17.02
N GLU A 131 -2.86 21.02 17.81
CA GLU A 131 -1.67 20.21 18.02
C GLU A 131 -1.77 18.83 17.35
N PRO A 132 -0.85 18.47 16.47
CA PRO A 132 -0.77 17.12 15.93
C PRO A 132 -0.34 16.14 17.02
N CYS A 133 -0.99 15.01 17.08
CA CYS A 133 -0.59 13.88 17.93
C CYS A 133 0.24 12.89 17.12
N GLU A 134 1.23 12.28 17.74
CA GLU A 134 2.05 11.21 17.17
C GLU A 134 2.19 10.07 18.15
N VAL A 135 2.05 8.85 17.67
CA VAL A 135 2.27 7.63 18.42
C VAL A 135 3.20 6.73 17.63
N SER A 136 4.32 6.35 18.25
CA SER A 136 5.19 5.29 17.75
C SER A 136 4.59 3.94 18.06
N LEU A 137 4.50 3.06 17.06
CA LEU A 137 4.06 1.69 17.24
C LEU A 137 5.27 0.83 17.62
N GLU A 138 5.07 -0.12 18.52
CA GLU A 138 6.16 -1.04 18.89
C GLU A 138 6.56 -1.88 17.67
N PRO A 139 7.84 -1.89 17.27
CA PRO A 139 8.25 -2.57 16.05
C PRO A 139 8.11 -4.08 16.20
N ASN A 140 7.30 -4.68 15.33
CA ASN A 140 7.33 -6.11 15.09
C ASN A 140 8.16 -6.35 13.83
N PHE A 141 9.43 -6.66 14.00
CA PHE A 141 10.44 -6.72 12.92
C PHE A 141 10.02 -7.56 11.69
N LYS A 142 9.04 -8.42 11.80
CA LYS A 142 8.59 -9.30 10.72
C LYS A 142 7.33 -8.83 10.02
N GLU A 143 6.39 -8.27 10.79
CA GLU A 143 5.08 -7.89 10.30
C GLU A 143 4.69 -6.51 10.85
N SER A 144 3.76 -5.81 10.21
CA SER A 144 3.32 -4.49 10.65
C SER A 144 2.54 -4.55 11.96
N SER A 145 2.95 -3.74 12.91
CA SER A 145 2.26 -3.56 14.20
C SER A 145 0.95 -2.81 14.07
N LEU A 146 0.73 -2.12 12.95
CA LEU A 146 -0.53 -1.45 12.64
C LEU A 146 -1.72 -2.41 12.64
N VAL A 147 -1.49 -3.66 12.23
CA VAL A 147 -2.55 -4.67 12.04
C VAL A 147 -3.17 -5.14 13.36
N GLU A 148 -2.40 -5.13 14.44
CA GLU A 148 -2.83 -5.60 15.77
C GLU A 148 -2.99 -4.45 16.78
N ASN A 149 -2.91 -3.21 16.33
CA ASN A 149 -2.99 -2.07 17.21
C ASN A 149 -4.45 -1.72 17.55
N ASP A 150 -4.75 -1.51 18.81
CA ASP A 150 -6.10 -1.19 19.32
C ASP A 150 -6.43 0.31 19.28
N ASP A 151 -5.47 1.17 18.93
CA ASP A 151 -5.73 2.60 18.80
C ASP A 151 -6.75 2.87 17.68
N PRO A 152 -7.79 3.66 17.90
CA PRO A 152 -8.83 3.92 16.91
C PRO A 152 -8.32 4.53 15.60
N VAL A 153 -7.28 5.37 15.66
CA VAL A 153 -6.66 5.97 14.47
C VAL A 153 -5.87 4.91 13.71
N ALA A 154 -5.11 4.07 14.43
CA ALA A 154 -4.39 2.93 13.83
C ALA A 154 -5.37 1.98 13.12
N GLN A 155 -6.48 1.64 13.75
CA GLN A 155 -7.51 0.79 13.14
C GLN A 155 -8.16 1.43 11.91
N SER A 156 -8.43 2.73 11.93
CA SER A 156 -8.97 3.46 10.79
C SER A 156 -8.01 3.44 9.60
N ILE A 157 -6.71 3.69 9.84
CA ILE A 157 -5.65 3.61 8.83
C ILE A 157 -5.52 2.19 8.31
N PHE A 158 -5.47 1.19 9.20
CA PHE A 158 -5.39 -0.23 8.81
C PHE A 158 -6.55 -0.64 7.92
N GLN A 159 -7.79 -0.31 8.30
CA GLN A 159 -8.96 -0.63 7.50
C GLN A 159 -8.86 -0.02 6.09
N MET A 160 -8.53 1.26 5.99
CA MET A 160 -8.37 1.93 4.70
C MET A 160 -7.28 1.28 3.85
N LEU A 161 -6.10 0.98 4.41
CA LEU A 161 -5.00 0.35 3.69
C LEU A 161 -5.31 -1.10 3.29
N SER A 162 -6.10 -1.82 4.08
CA SER A 162 -6.56 -3.18 3.75
C SER A 162 -7.43 -3.24 2.50
N PHE A 163 -8.11 -2.14 2.16
CA PHE A 163 -8.89 -2.01 0.93
C PHE A 163 -8.04 -1.58 -0.27
N CYS A 164 -6.78 -1.16 -0.09
CA CYS A 164 -5.86 -0.88 -1.19
C CYS A 164 -5.45 -2.18 -1.87
N LYS A 165 -6.13 -2.55 -2.95
CA LYS A 165 -5.84 -3.76 -3.73
C LYS A 165 -5.16 -3.39 -5.04
N VAL A 166 -4.21 -4.22 -5.47
CA VAL A 166 -3.54 -4.10 -6.76
C VAL A 166 -4.09 -5.15 -7.71
N TYR A 167 -4.66 -4.70 -8.81
CA TYR A 167 -5.16 -5.57 -9.87
C TYR A 167 -4.35 -5.38 -11.14
N GLN A 168 -4.13 -6.45 -11.88
CA GLN A 168 -3.43 -6.43 -13.16
C GLN A 168 -4.37 -6.97 -14.25
N PHE A 169 -4.65 -6.14 -15.23
CA PHE A 169 -5.54 -6.45 -16.34
C PHE A 169 -4.73 -6.59 -17.63
N HIS A 170 -3.84 -7.59 -17.71
CA HIS A 170 -2.92 -7.75 -18.84
C HIS A 170 -3.56 -8.37 -20.06
N ASP A 171 -4.55 -9.24 -19.86
CA ASP A 171 -5.07 -10.08 -20.91
C ASP A 171 -6.52 -9.73 -21.22
N SER A 172 -6.70 -8.94 -22.29
CA SER A 172 -8.01 -8.59 -22.85
C SER A 172 -8.45 -9.52 -23.97
N SER A 173 -7.71 -10.63 -24.24
CA SER A 173 -8.08 -11.62 -25.23
C SER A 173 -9.43 -12.29 -24.93
N ALA A 174 -10.00 -12.96 -25.92
CA ALA A 174 -11.28 -13.66 -25.74
C ALA A 174 -11.21 -14.77 -24.68
N GLU A 175 -10.03 -15.34 -24.46
CA GLU A 175 -9.73 -16.41 -23.50
C GLU A 175 -9.15 -15.88 -22.19
N GLY A 176 -8.93 -14.57 -22.12
CA GLY A 176 -8.33 -13.92 -20.96
C GLY A 176 -9.18 -14.01 -19.71
N PRO A 177 -8.56 -13.97 -18.52
CA PRO A 177 -9.23 -14.10 -17.24
C PRO A 177 -10.40 -13.11 -17.04
N LEU A 178 -10.34 -11.94 -17.67
CA LEU A 178 -11.38 -10.92 -17.62
C LEU A 178 -12.71 -11.35 -18.24
N ARG A 179 -12.67 -12.32 -19.16
CA ARG A 179 -13.84 -12.80 -19.92
C ARG A 179 -14.33 -14.18 -19.47
N GLN A 180 -13.63 -14.79 -18.52
CA GLN A 180 -14.05 -16.08 -17.99
C GLN A 180 -15.23 -15.92 -17.03
N SER A 181 -16.20 -16.83 -17.11
CA SER A 181 -17.29 -16.91 -16.14
C SER A 181 -16.74 -17.35 -14.78
N CYS A 182 -17.21 -16.75 -13.71
CA CYS A 182 -16.88 -17.18 -12.37
C CYS A 182 -18.16 -17.60 -11.60
N PRO A 183 -18.04 -18.52 -10.62
CA PRO A 183 -19.14 -18.88 -9.75
C PRO A 183 -19.63 -17.65 -8.97
N VAL A 184 -20.95 -17.52 -8.82
CA VAL A 184 -21.61 -16.40 -8.12
C VAL A 184 -21.15 -16.31 -6.65
N GLU A 185 -20.81 -17.44 -6.04
CA GLU A 185 -20.31 -17.53 -4.66
C GLU A 185 -18.95 -16.85 -4.46
N THR A 186 -18.12 -16.79 -5.52
CA THR A 186 -16.82 -16.09 -5.50
C THR A 186 -16.87 -14.66 -6.05
N ALA A 187 -18.05 -14.20 -6.47
CA ALA A 187 -18.26 -12.89 -7.09
C ALA A 187 -18.14 -11.70 -6.12
N ASN A 188 -17.97 -11.93 -4.83
CA ASN A 188 -17.82 -10.88 -3.83
C ASN A 188 -16.45 -10.19 -3.86
N TYR A 189 -15.47 -10.74 -4.57
CA TYR A 189 -14.11 -10.20 -4.67
C TYR A 189 -13.59 -10.30 -6.09
N LEU A 190 -13.03 -9.19 -6.58
CA LEU A 190 -12.26 -9.22 -7.81
C LEU A 190 -10.98 -10.03 -7.57
N GLN A 191 -10.74 -11.07 -8.36
CA GLN A 191 -9.50 -11.84 -8.28
C GLN A 191 -8.35 -11.06 -8.93
N LEU A 192 -7.10 -11.37 -8.55
CA LEU A 192 -5.88 -10.67 -8.98
C LEU A 192 -5.74 -10.49 -10.50
N HIS A 193 -6.38 -11.35 -11.30
CA HIS A 193 -6.36 -11.33 -12.76
C HIS A 193 -7.67 -10.84 -13.39
N GLY A 194 -8.58 -10.26 -12.60
CA GLY A 194 -9.79 -9.63 -13.11
C GLY A 194 -10.99 -10.57 -13.33
N ASN A 195 -10.93 -11.82 -12.90
CA ASN A 195 -12.10 -12.70 -12.92
C ASN A 195 -13.16 -12.17 -11.94
N CYS A 196 -14.44 -12.25 -12.32
CA CYS A 196 -15.58 -11.78 -11.53
C CYS A 196 -15.84 -10.26 -11.58
N TYR A 197 -16.22 -9.79 -12.75
CA TYR A 197 -16.52 -8.37 -12.99
C TYR A 197 -17.85 -7.87 -12.36
N LEU A 198 -18.74 -8.76 -11.94
CA LEU A 198 -20.13 -8.41 -11.62
C LEU A 198 -20.39 -7.83 -10.22
N SER A 199 -19.43 -7.91 -9.29
CA SER A 199 -19.64 -7.40 -7.94
C SER A 199 -18.95 -6.04 -7.63
N ILE A 200 -18.43 -5.38 -8.66
CA ILE A 200 -17.52 -4.23 -8.54
C ILE A 200 -18.20 -2.95 -8.02
N TYR A 201 -19.51 -2.84 -8.09
CA TYR A 201 -20.22 -1.58 -7.85
C TYR A 201 -20.27 -1.10 -6.40
N SER A 202 -19.81 -1.86 -5.41
CA SER A 202 -20.00 -1.49 -4.02
C SER A 202 -18.77 -1.34 -3.14
N THR A 203 -17.53 -1.61 -3.65
CA THR A 203 -16.40 -1.82 -2.72
C THR A 203 -15.07 -1.13 -3.11
N PHE A 204 -15.04 -0.21 -4.09
CA PHE A 204 -13.78 0.40 -4.48
C PHE A 204 -13.52 1.73 -3.80
N LEU A 205 -12.57 1.75 -2.86
CA LEU A 205 -12.02 2.98 -2.32
C LEU A 205 -10.81 3.49 -3.13
N HIS A 206 -9.93 2.60 -3.56
CA HIS A 206 -8.77 2.95 -4.38
C HIS A 206 -8.37 1.76 -5.25
N VAL A 207 -8.61 1.83 -6.54
CA VAL A 207 -8.06 0.92 -7.53
C VAL A 207 -6.95 1.64 -8.28
N ILE A 208 -5.75 1.08 -8.21
CA ILE A 208 -4.64 1.56 -9.02
C ILE A 208 -4.61 0.70 -10.28
N VAL A 209 -5.08 1.26 -11.38
CA VAL A 209 -5.08 0.62 -12.70
C VAL A 209 -3.83 1.04 -13.45
N LEU A 210 -3.09 0.07 -13.98
CA LEU A 210 -2.03 0.30 -14.95
C LEU A 210 -2.61 0.29 -16.37
N LEU A 211 -2.39 1.34 -17.09
CA LEU A 211 -2.54 1.42 -18.54
C LEU A 211 -1.15 1.39 -19.19
#